data_38194b17fa1b6880d7cbedff1b0cd4d8
#
_entry.id   38194b17fa1b6880d7cbedff1b0cd4d8
#
_cell.length_a   1.000
_cell.length_b   1.000
_cell.length_c   1.000
_cell.angle_alpha   90.00
_cell.angle_beta   90.00
_cell.angle_gamma   90.00
#
_symmetry.space_group_name_H-M   'P 1'
#
loop_
_entity.id
_entity.type
_entity.pdbx_description
1 polymer ?
#
loop_
_entity_poly.entity_id
_entity_poly.type
_entity_poly.pdbx_seq_one_letter_code
_entity_poly.pdbx_strand_id
1 'polypeptide(L)'
;MNTHGIPQPSYKLLGETTVAWLDELTRRGVCVDAIYFDGYLPKGKEPVRMERMIKSLNQLKTSHSSEPNGFFPSYFSAANEVAPVLFSAVKPPGKSALPPSFHVPAIIDALRSSQRYTKIVILVPGEADAYCAQHLSQSGGMVLTSDSDLLVHNLGKGSAVFLRDIYLDDQSNLACASFSPSHICEKLKLASSAEMCRFAYERKRSAHSTLPQLLQECARPIADQTGYTEFCHEYLDHVVAPIPTSTSGKVIEIGSMDPRISEMVLQLGPQSSHMHTTGDPKMFLPILLESPSRGSAWEQSTPIRQFAYTVARWIIPGALTTVQEYRRVNTLAQKGRQVPMLPQKEAKAWSQELVRLMTMIRAGSQDDITRAWYVLCLTLDIRYSYELGKRSHSLQILEENVQTSAFRKTTWDTLHFVAQLQAAFYSFRLLKQIISLGQLQRILPELNDMLSSLPPLADFPDVERTIVFLQRSNEGQIYKRISEFVPLPNASIDAVPKRTAKNEKRRKVGKDDAPKRQNISTKSSSRNFFDVLSQ
;
A
#
# COMPACT_ATOMS: atom_id res chain seq x y z
N MET A 1 -16.22 -27.41 11.31
CA MET A 1 -15.71 -26.93 10.00
C MET A 1 -14.63 -25.92 10.29
N ASN A 2 -13.36 -26.27 10.05
CA ASN A 2 -12.24 -25.40 10.37
C ASN A 2 -12.17 -24.27 9.35
N THR A 3 -12.67 -23.09 9.71
CA THR A 3 -12.48 -21.85 8.97
C THR A 3 -11.13 -21.23 9.35
N HIS A 4 -10.04 -21.98 9.21
CA HIS A 4 -8.72 -21.38 9.34
C HIS A 4 -8.51 -20.51 8.09
N GLY A 5 -8.49 -19.20 8.31
CA GLY A 5 -8.16 -18.25 7.26
C GLY A 5 -6.80 -18.61 6.64
N ILE A 6 -6.62 -18.28 5.37
CA ILE A 6 -5.32 -18.48 4.69
C ILE A 6 -4.28 -17.61 5.39
N PRO A 7 -3.14 -18.18 5.83
CA PRO A 7 -2.10 -17.43 6.51
C PRO A 7 -1.60 -16.25 5.65
N GLN A 8 -1.29 -15.14 6.29
CA GLN A 8 -0.66 -14.02 5.60
C GLN A 8 0.80 -14.37 5.30
N PRO A 9 1.23 -14.41 4.02
CA PRO A 9 2.62 -14.71 3.69
C PRO A 9 3.54 -13.58 4.18
N SER A 10 4.78 -13.93 4.53
CA SER A 10 5.81 -12.94 4.82
C SER A 10 6.19 -12.15 3.56
N TYR A 11 6.71 -10.94 3.73
CA TYR A 11 7.19 -10.13 2.59
C TYR A 11 8.34 -10.82 1.83
N LYS A 12 9.17 -11.58 2.56
CA LYS A 12 10.23 -12.41 1.97
C LYS A 12 9.64 -13.46 1.04
N LEU A 13 8.68 -14.25 1.54
CA LEU A 13 8.04 -15.31 0.76
C LEU A 13 7.32 -14.77 -0.48
N LEU A 14 6.66 -13.60 -0.38
CA LEU A 14 6.02 -12.95 -1.52
C LEU A 14 7.03 -12.62 -2.62
N GLY A 15 8.16 -12.03 -2.26
CA GLY A 15 9.22 -11.70 -3.19
C GLY A 15 9.84 -12.94 -3.83
N GLU A 16 10.21 -13.94 -3.02
CA GLU A 16 10.81 -15.20 -3.50
C GLU A 16 9.86 -15.97 -4.42
N THR A 17 8.56 -16.04 -4.07
CA THR A 17 7.56 -16.69 -4.91
C THR A 17 7.41 -15.97 -6.25
N THR A 18 7.42 -14.64 -6.27
CA THR A 18 7.31 -13.88 -7.52
C THR A 18 8.52 -14.12 -8.41
N VAL A 19 9.73 -14.08 -7.86
CA VAL A 19 10.96 -14.34 -8.61
C VAL A 19 10.97 -15.78 -9.14
N ALA A 20 10.64 -16.77 -8.30
CA ALA A 20 10.57 -18.17 -8.70
C ALA A 20 9.54 -18.42 -9.81
N TRP A 21 8.40 -17.72 -9.76
CA TRP A 21 7.35 -17.82 -10.77
C TRP A 21 7.83 -17.26 -12.13
N LEU A 22 8.50 -16.11 -12.14
CA LEU A 22 9.09 -15.53 -13.34
C LEU A 22 10.25 -16.39 -13.89
N ASP A 23 11.06 -16.97 -13.02
CA ASP A 23 12.13 -17.90 -13.40
C ASP A 23 11.54 -19.17 -14.07
N GLU A 24 10.43 -19.68 -13.57
CA GLU A 24 9.74 -20.81 -14.16
C GLU A 24 9.14 -20.47 -15.53
N LEU A 25 8.56 -19.28 -15.73
CA LEU A 25 8.16 -18.79 -17.05
C LEU A 25 9.35 -18.77 -18.02
N THR A 26 10.46 -18.20 -17.56
CA THR A 26 11.68 -18.12 -18.41
C THR A 26 12.24 -19.49 -18.73
N ARG A 27 12.25 -20.43 -17.79
CA ARG A 27 12.68 -21.81 -18.01
C ARG A 27 11.82 -22.53 -19.06
N ARG A 28 10.56 -22.11 -19.21
CA ARG A 28 9.62 -22.61 -20.22
C ARG A 28 9.67 -21.84 -21.55
N GLY A 29 10.67 -20.99 -21.74
CA GLY A 29 10.91 -20.28 -23.01
C GLY A 29 10.19 -18.93 -23.12
N VAL A 30 9.58 -18.40 -22.05
CA VAL A 30 9.00 -17.05 -22.05
C VAL A 30 10.10 -16.03 -21.83
N CYS A 31 10.24 -15.05 -22.73
CA CYS A 31 11.09 -13.88 -22.55
C CYS A 31 10.28 -12.78 -21.84
N VAL A 32 10.79 -12.30 -20.70
CA VAL A 32 10.21 -11.18 -19.97
C VAL A 32 11.00 -9.92 -20.29
N ASP A 33 10.42 -9.02 -21.08
CA ASP A 33 11.12 -7.84 -21.60
C ASP A 33 11.03 -6.65 -20.61
N ALA A 34 9.91 -6.47 -19.93
CA ALA A 34 9.70 -5.40 -18.97
C ALA A 34 8.66 -5.77 -17.92
N ILE A 35 8.80 -5.19 -16.73
CA ILE A 35 7.85 -5.29 -15.62
C ILE A 35 7.53 -3.88 -15.15
N TYR A 36 6.32 -3.42 -15.45
CA TYR A 36 5.89 -2.06 -15.16
C TYR A 36 5.11 -1.99 -13.84
N PHE A 37 5.39 -0.94 -13.07
CA PHE A 37 4.67 -0.61 -11.83
C PHE A 37 4.18 0.84 -11.88
N ASP A 38 2.96 1.08 -11.38
CA ASP A 38 2.38 2.41 -11.23
C ASP A 38 3.23 3.26 -10.29
N GLY A 39 3.72 4.40 -10.73
CA GLY A 39 4.44 5.36 -9.88
C GLY A 39 3.65 6.64 -9.61
N TYR A 40 2.49 6.81 -10.24
CA TYR A 40 1.60 7.93 -10.04
C TYR A 40 0.15 7.56 -10.31
N LEU A 41 -0.77 8.07 -9.49
CA LEU A 41 -2.21 7.90 -9.69
C LEU A 41 -2.80 9.18 -10.29
N PRO A 42 -3.41 9.13 -11.48
CA PRO A 42 -4.16 10.24 -12.04
C PRO A 42 -5.27 10.71 -11.10
N LYS A 43 -5.53 12.02 -11.06
CA LYS A 43 -6.52 12.62 -10.15
C LYS A 43 -7.92 12.03 -10.35
N GLY A 44 -8.31 11.71 -11.58
CA GLY A 44 -9.59 11.08 -11.91
C GLY A 44 -9.81 9.74 -11.21
N LYS A 45 -8.73 9.02 -10.87
CA LYS A 45 -8.80 7.71 -10.19
C LYS A 45 -8.73 7.79 -8.65
N GLU A 46 -8.65 8.98 -8.08
CA GLU A 46 -8.67 9.16 -6.63
C GLU A 46 -9.94 8.58 -5.96
N PRO A 47 -11.16 8.79 -6.48
CA PRO A 47 -12.36 8.17 -5.91
C PRO A 47 -12.27 6.64 -5.85
N VAL A 48 -11.75 6.01 -6.90
CA VAL A 48 -11.55 4.55 -6.96
C VAL A 48 -10.55 4.09 -5.88
N ARG A 49 -9.48 4.85 -5.65
CA ARG A 49 -8.54 4.56 -4.56
C ARG A 49 -9.20 4.67 -3.19
N MET A 50 -10.01 5.69 -2.96
CA MET A 50 -10.79 5.87 -1.73
C MET A 50 -11.74 4.69 -1.51
N GLU A 51 -12.45 4.23 -2.53
CA GLU A 51 -13.31 3.03 -2.47
C GLU A 51 -12.53 1.77 -2.10
N ARG A 52 -11.35 1.57 -2.71
CA ARG A 52 -10.46 0.45 -2.37
C ARG A 52 -10.00 0.51 -0.91
N MET A 53 -9.69 1.70 -0.38
CA MET A 53 -9.34 1.86 1.03
C MET A 53 -10.53 1.57 1.96
N ILE A 54 -11.74 2.04 1.62
CA ILE A 54 -12.98 1.71 2.35
C ILE A 54 -13.21 0.20 2.36
N LYS A 55 -13.05 -0.46 1.22
CA LYS A 55 -13.18 -1.92 1.09
C LYS A 55 -12.18 -2.64 1.99
N SER A 56 -10.92 -2.24 1.98
CA SER A 56 -9.88 -2.84 2.82
C SER A 56 -10.15 -2.62 4.32
N LEU A 57 -10.64 -1.43 4.70
CA LEU A 57 -11.03 -1.18 6.09
C LEU A 57 -12.24 -2.05 6.50
N ASN A 58 -13.20 -2.25 5.63
CA ASN A 58 -14.33 -3.14 5.89
C ASN A 58 -13.90 -4.60 6.00
N GLN A 59 -12.93 -5.06 5.19
CA GLN A 59 -12.32 -6.38 5.33
C GLN A 59 -11.64 -6.54 6.69
N LEU A 60 -10.87 -5.54 7.14
CA LEU A 60 -10.26 -5.53 8.47
C LEU A 60 -11.32 -5.64 9.59
N LYS A 61 -12.39 -4.85 9.51
CA LYS A 61 -13.50 -4.89 10.48
C LYS A 61 -14.20 -6.26 10.49
N THR A 62 -14.40 -6.86 9.32
CA THR A 62 -14.99 -8.20 9.17
C THR A 62 -14.08 -9.26 9.80
N SER A 63 -12.78 -9.21 9.54
CA SER A 63 -11.80 -10.11 10.15
C SER A 63 -11.79 -9.99 11.67
N HIS A 64 -11.84 -8.75 12.19
CA HIS A 64 -11.93 -8.50 13.63
C HIS A 64 -13.22 -9.07 14.25
N SER A 65 -14.35 -8.92 13.57
CA SER A 65 -15.64 -9.46 14.04
C SER A 65 -15.71 -10.98 13.99
N SER A 66 -15.04 -11.60 13.01
CA SER A 66 -14.97 -13.06 12.86
C SER A 66 -14.03 -13.72 13.86
N GLU A 67 -12.94 -13.04 14.22
CA GLU A 67 -11.90 -13.52 15.14
C GLU A 67 -11.65 -12.52 16.28
N PRO A 68 -12.65 -12.26 17.15
CA PRO A 68 -12.56 -11.19 18.15
C PRO A 68 -11.44 -11.41 19.17
N ASN A 69 -11.05 -12.64 19.41
CA ASN A 69 -9.98 -13.01 20.36
C ASN A 69 -8.60 -13.12 19.71
N GLY A 70 -8.47 -12.72 18.44
CA GLY A 70 -7.24 -12.84 17.67
C GLY A 70 -7.03 -14.20 17.04
N PHE A 71 -5.85 -14.47 16.52
CA PHE A 71 -5.52 -15.61 15.68
C PHE A 71 -4.62 -16.62 16.40
N PHE A 72 -4.70 -17.89 16.00
CA PHE A 72 -3.73 -18.87 16.44
C PHE A 72 -2.35 -18.57 15.84
N PRO A 73 -1.24 -18.89 16.57
CA PRO A 73 0.12 -18.66 16.04
C PRO A 73 0.36 -19.33 14.68
N SER A 74 -0.23 -20.49 14.43
CA SER A 74 -0.18 -21.20 13.14
C SER A 74 -0.75 -20.39 11.96
N TYR A 75 -1.54 -19.36 12.21
CA TYR A 75 -2.02 -18.46 11.16
C TYR A 75 -0.89 -17.62 10.55
N PHE A 76 0.16 -17.34 11.32
CA PHE A 76 1.29 -16.51 10.90
C PHE A 76 2.54 -17.31 10.55
N SER A 77 2.65 -18.55 11.04
CA SER A 77 3.70 -19.51 10.65
C SER A 77 3.34 -20.22 9.34
N ALA A 78 3.01 -19.44 8.31
CA ALA A 78 2.81 -20.02 6.99
C ALA A 78 4.10 -20.68 6.52
N ALA A 79 3.97 -21.71 5.69
CA ALA A 79 5.10 -22.35 5.04
C ALA A 79 6.09 -21.29 4.54
N ASN A 80 7.31 -21.31 5.06
CA ASN A 80 8.36 -20.37 4.69
C ASN A 80 9.01 -20.74 3.34
N GLU A 81 8.41 -21.67 2.60
CA GLU A 81 8.92 -22.24 1.37
C GLU A 81 8.02 -21.88 0.19
N VAL A 82 8.66 -21.55 -0.92
CA VAL A 82 7.99 -21.34 -2.20
C VAL A 82 7.29 -22.64 -2.62
N ALA A 83 6.05 -22.53 -3.06
CA ALA A 83 5.30 -23.70 -3.50
C ALA A 83 6.03 -24.45 -4.63
N PRO A 84 6.14 -25.78 -4.58
CA PRO A 84 6.86 -26.56 -5.59
C PRO A 84 6.15 -26.54 -6.95
N VAL A 85 4.84 -26.25 -6.98
CA VAL A 85 4.04 -26.14 -8.22
C VAL A 85 3.50 -24.72 -8.33
N LEU A 86 4.09 -23.94 -9.24
CA LEU A 86 3.82 -22.50 -9.38
C LEU A 86 2.60 -22.17 -10.26
N PHE A 87 2.11 -23.14 -11.06
CA PHE A 87 0.95 -22.97 -11.96
C PHE A 87 -0.24 -23.85 -11.58
N SER A 88 -0.32 -24.28 -10.32
CA SER A 88 -1.50 -24.99 -9.85
C SER A 88 -2.66 -24.02 -9.60
N ALA A 89 -3.87 -24.44 -9.95
CA ALA A 89 -5.08 -23.71 -9.60
C ALA A 89 -5.22 -23.64 -8.07
N VAL A 90 -4.80 -22.53 -7.49
CA VAL A 90 -5.03 -22.26 -6.06
C VAL A 90 -6.42 -21.64 -5.92
N LYS A 91 -7.23 -22.19 -5.02
CA LYS A 91 -8.49 -21.54 -4.66
C LYS A 91 -8.19 -20.12 -4.18
N PRO A 92 -8.85 -19.11 -4.75
CA PRO A 92 -8.64 -17.74 -4.30
C PRO A 92 -8.88 -17.65 -2.80
N PRO A 93 -8.11 -16.82 -2.08
CA PRO A 93 -8.30 -16.61 -0.65
C PRO A 93 -9.73 -16.17 -0.37
N GLY A 94 -10.29 -16.62 0.74
CA GLY A 94 -11.64 -16.23 1.16
C GLY A 94 -11.78 -14.70 1.17
N LYS A 95 -13.00 -14.20 0.94
CA LYS A 95 -13.31 -12.76 0.82
C LYS A 95 -12.90 -11.90 2.03
N SER A 96 -12.56 -12.53 3.16
CA SER A 96 -12.14 -11.86 4.41
C SER A 96 -10.62 -11.67 4.54
N ALA A 97 -9.81 -12.27 3.69
CA ALA A 97 -8.35 -12.16 3.80
C ALA A 97 -7.89 -10.73 3.40
N LEU A 98 -7.21 -10.05 4.32
CA LEU A 98 -6.55 -8.78 4.05
C LEU A 98 -5.17 -9.08 3.43
N PRO A 99 -4.84 -8.54 2.24
CA PRO A 99 -3.52 -8.75 1.67
C PRO A 99 -2.44 -8.07 2.53
N PRO A 100 -1.19 -8.58 2.54
CA PRO A 100 -0.08 -7.93 3.22
C PRO A 100 0.09 -6.48 2.74
N SER A 101 0.23 -5.54 3.67
CA SER A 101 0.13 -4.10 3.39
C SER A 101 1.19 -3.56 2.45
N PHE A 102 2.38 -4.16 2.45
CA PHE A 102 3.54 -3.75 1.63
C PHE A 102 3.91 -4.78 0.56
N HIS A 103 2.93 -5.56 0.07
CA HIS A 103 3.19 -6.61 -0.92
C HIS A 103 3.83 -6.07 -2.21
N VAL A 104 3.33 -4.96 -2.78
CA VAL A 104 3.90 -4.38 -4.00
C VAL A 104 5.35 -3.94 -3.81
N PRO A 105 5.72 -3.09 -2.83
CA PRO A 105 7.12 -2.74 -2.61
C PRO A 105 8.00 -3.94 -2.26
N ALA A 106 7.49 -4.97 -1.59
CA ALA A 106 8.26 -6.19 -1.31
C ALA A 106 8.61 -6.96 -2.60
N ILE A 107 7.66 -7.08 -3.52
CA ILE A 107 7.87 -7.68 -4.83
C ILE A 107 8.89 -6.85 -5.65
N ILE A 108 8.75 -5.53 -5.65
CA ILE A 108 9.69 -4.64 -6.34
C ILE A 108 11.12 -4.83 -5.81
N ASP A 109 11.29 -4.89 -4.48
CA ASP A 109 12.60 -5.11 -3.87
C ASP A 109 13.20 -6.45 -4.28
N ALA A 110 12.42 -7.53 -4.24
CA ALA A 110 12.87 -8.86 -4.63
C ALA A 110 13.31 -8.91 -6.10
N LEU A 111 12.51 -8.30 -6.99
CA LEU A 111 12.82 -8.22 -8.42
C LEU A 111 14.07 -7.38 -8.70
N ARG A 112 14.23 -6.25 -8.01
CA ARG A 112 15.44 -5.40 -8.12
C ARG A 112 16.68 -6.07 -7.56
N SER A 113 16.53 -6.94 -6.57
CA SER A 113 17.64 -7.73 -6.02
C SER A 113 18.05 -8.90 -6.92
N SER A 114 17.20 -9.31 -7.84
CA SER A 114 17.50 -10.37 -8.82
C SER A 114 18.37 -9.85 -9.96
N GLN A 115 19.50 -10.50 -10.23
CA GLN A 115 20.37 -10.16 -11.36
C GLN A 115 19.65 -10.17 -12.70
N ARG A 116 18.65 -11.07 -12.86
CA ARG A 116 17.88 -11.23 -14.09
C ARG A 116 16.90 -10.10 -14.34
N TYR A 117 16.18 -9.66 -13.28
CA TYR A 117 15.04 -8.75 -13.42
C TYR A 117 15.35 -7.30 -13.09
N THR A 118 16.46 -7.00 -12.41
CA THR A 118 16.79 -5.65 -11.92
C THR A 118 16.73 -4.56 -12.99
N LYS A 119 17.12 -4.89 -14.23
CA LYS A 119 17.18 -3.91 -15.35
C LYS A 119 15.84 -3.69 -16.04
N ILE A 120 14.89 -4.60 -15.87
CA ILE A 120 13.60 -4.57 -16.56
C ILE A 120 12.44 -4.19 -15.64
N VAL A 121 12.72 -3.93 -14.36
CA VAL A 121 11.75 -3.42 -13.38
C VAL A 121 11.66 -1.91 -13.51
N ILE A 122 10.51 -1.41 -13.94
CA ILE A 122 10.30 -0.02 -14.30
C ILE A 122 9.14 0.54 -13.48
N LEU A 123 9.42 1.55 -12.67
CA LEU A 123 8.41 2.36 -12.03
C LEU A 123 8.12 3.58 -12.93
N VAL A 124 6.89 3.68 -13.42
CA VAL A 124 6.51 4.71 -14.39
C VAL A 124 5.87 5.93 -13.70
N PRO A 125 6.03 7.16 -14.22
CA PRO A 125 5.39 8.36 -13.67
C PRO A 125 3.91 8.47 -14.12
N GLY A 126 3.18 7.37 -14.08
CA GLY A 126 1.81 7.22 -14.52
C GLY A 126 1.27 5.84 -14.14
N GLU A 127 0.28 5.38 -14.90
CA GLU A 127 -0.28 4.04 -14.77
C GLU A 127 0.45 3.06 -15.68
N ALA A 128 0.79 1.89 -15.16
CA ALA A 128 1.53 0.85 -15.87
C ALA A 128 0.82 0.36 -17.13
N ASP A 129 -0.52 0.32 -17.12
CA ASP A 129 -1.33 -0.17 -18.25
C ASP A 129 -1.07 0.62 -19.53
N ALA A 130 -0.98 1.94 -19.46
CA ALA A 130 -0.68 2.78 -20.61
C ALA A 130 0.73 2.53 -21.17
N TYR A 131 1.72 2.27 -20.31
CA TYR A 131 3.08 1.93 -20.72
C TYR A 131 3.16 0.52 -21.30
N CYS A 132 2.45 -0.45 -20.73
CA CYS A 132 2.31 -1.80 -21.31
C CYS A 132 1.69 -1.73 -22.70
N ALA A 133 0.61 -0.98 -22.87
CA ALA A 133 -0.06 -0.81 -24.16
C ALA A 133 0.86 -0.14 -25.19
N GLN A 134 1.58 0.92 -24.80
CA GLN A 134 2.55 1.59 -25.66
C GLN A 134 3.69 0.65 -26.08
N HIS A 135 4.24 -0.13 -25.16
CA HIS A 135 5.30 -1.10 -25.42
C HIS A 135 4.81 -2.12 -26.46
N LEU A 136 3.64 -2.74 -26.23
CA LEU A 136 3.07 -3.73 -27.14
C LEU A 136 2.72 -3.17 -28.51
N SER A 137 2.22 -1.93 -28.59
CA SER A 137 1.91 -1.30 -29.87
C SER A 137 3.13 -1.10 -30.76
N GLN A 138 4.32 -0.94 -30.15
CA GLN A 138 5.59 -0.74 -30.83
C GLN A 138 6.31 -2.06 -31.13
N SER A 139 6.35 -2.98 -30.17
CA SER A 139 7.18 -4.19 -30.22
C SER A 139 6.38 -5.47 -30.49
N GLY A 140 5.05 -5.43 -30.34
CA GLY A 140 4.23 -6.63 -30.31
C GLY A 140 4.43 -7.44 -29.04
N GLY A 141 4.07 -8.72 -29.06
CA GLY A 141 4.21 -9.61 -27.91
C GLY A 141 2.95 -9.73 -27.06
N MET A 142 3.12 -10.07 -25.77
CA MET A 142 2.00 -10.33 -24.86
C MET A 142 2.19 -9.58 -23.54
N VAL A 143 1.11 -8.99 -23.02
CA VAL A 143 1.09 -8.46 -21.67
C VAL A 143 0.41 -9.45 -20.72
N LEU A 144 1.09 -9.74 -19.62
CA LEU A 144 0.57 -10.54 -18.53
C LEU A 144 -0.11 -9.65 -17.52
N THR A 145 -1.41 -9.85 -17.29
CA THR A 145 -2.20 -8.99 -16.42
C THR A 145 -3.30 -9.77 -15.69
N SER A 146 -3.83 -9.17 -14.61
CA SER A 146 -5.10 -9.60 -14.00
C SER A 146 -6.25 -8.68 -14.39
N ASP A 147 -5.97 -7.57 -15.10
CA ASP A 147 -6.93 -6.54 -15.44
C ASP A 147 -7.36 -6.65 -16.90
N SER A 148 -8.67 -6.60 -17.11
CA SER A 148 -9.27 -6.62 -18.43
C SER A 148 -9.27 -5.24 -19.12
N ASP A 149 -8.96 -4.19 -18.40
CA ASP A 149 -8.98 -2.82 -18.91
C ASP A 149 -7.93 -2.62 -20.00
N LEU A 150 -6.83 -3.40 -19.98
CA LEU A 150 -5.83 -3.43 -21.06
C LEU A 150 -6.40 -3.76 -22.44
N LEU A 151 -7.54 -4.46 -22.51
CA LEU A 151 -8.18 -4.76 -23.80
C LEU A 151 -8.87 -3.54 -24.44
N VAL A 152 -9.04 -2.45 -23.68
CA VAL A 152 -9.56 -1.19 -24.21
C VAL A 152 -8.47 -0.36 -24.88
N HIS A 153 -7.20 -0.59 -24.49
CA HIS A 153 -6.05 0.09 -25.06
C HIS A 153 -5.70 -0.42 -26.47
N ASN A 154 -5.02 0.40 -27.24
CA ASN A 154 -4.45 -0.03 -28.51
C ASN A 154 -3.16 -0.82 -28.28
N LEU A 155 -3.24 -2.13 -28.36
CA LEU A 155 -2.09 -3.03 -28.22
C LEU A 155 -1.36 -3.29 -29.55
N GLY A 156 -1.75 -2.63 -30.65
CA GLY A 156 -1.18 -2.89 -31.97
C GLY A 156 -1.37 -4.36 -32.39
N LYS A 157 -0.24 -5.05 -32.64
CA LYS A 157 -0.23 -6.51 -32.90
C LYS A 157 -0.11 -7.35 -31.62
N GLY A 158 -0.06 -6.73 -30.46
CA GLY A 158 0.06 -7.40 -29.17
C GLY A 158 -1.25 -8.01 -28.69
N SER A 159 -1.15 -8.82 -27.64
CA SER A 159 -2.31 -9.45 -26.99
C SER A 159 -2.17 -9.42 -25.47
N ALA A 160 -3.30 -9.54 -24.75
CA ALA A 160 -3.33 -9.71 -23.32
C ALA A 160 -3.47 -11.19 -22.95
N VAL A 161 -2.78 -11.61 -21.90
CA VAL A 161 -2.90 -12.92 -21.26
C VAL A 161 -3.25 -12.69 -19.81
N PHE A 162 -4.34 -13.28 -19.34
CA PHE A 162 -4.69 -13.15 -17.93
C PHE A 162 -3.94 -14.17 -17.09
N LEU A 163 -3.45 -13.74 -15.93
CA LEU A 163 -2.73 -14.60 -14.98
C LEU A 163 -3.50 -15.87 -14.62
N ARG A 164 -4.84 -15.78 -14.57
CA ARG A 164 -5.73 -16.91 -14.28
C ARG A 164 -5.83 -17.94 -15.40
N ASP A 165 -5.46 -17.56 -16.64
CA ASP A 165 -5.61 -18.38 -17.84
C ASP A 165 -4.30 -19.04 -18.25
N ILE A 166 -3.29 -18.99 -17.38
CA ILE A 166 -2.00 -19.67 -17.55
C ILE A 166 -2.07 -20.99 -16.80
N TYR A 167 -1.78 -22.09 -17.50
CA TYR A 167 -1.79 -23.44 -16.93
C TYR A 167 -0.76 -24.35 -17.59
N LEU A 168 -0.54 -25.50 -17.00
CA LEU A 168 0.22 -26.58 -17.63
C LEU A 168 -0.75 -27.55 -18.27
N ASP A 169 -0.51 -27.89 -19.54
CA ASP A 169 -1.26 -28.93 -20.23
C ASP A 169 -0.88 -30.34 -19.72
N ASP A 170 -1.54 -31.37 -20.24
CA ASP A 170 -1.32 -32.77 -19.85
C ASP A 170 0.14 -33.25 -20.16
N GLN A 171 0.85 -32.56 -21.03
CA GLN A 171 2.25 -32.81 -21.37
C GLN A 171 3.21 -31.92 -20.56
N SER A 172 2.70 -31.17 -19.58
CA SER A 172 3.45 -30.20 -18.78
C SER A 172 4.03 -29.03 -19.56
N ASN A 173 3.49 -28.72 -20.76
CA ASN A 173 3.82 -27.49 -21.47
C ASN A 173 3.03 -26.33 -20.92
N LEU A 174 3.63 -25.14 -20.97
CA LEU A 174 2.94 -23.91 -20.57
C LEU A 174 1.95 -23.52 -21.68
N ALA A 175 0.70 -23.40 -21.31
CA ALA A 175 -0.39 -22.98 -22.18
C ALA A 175 -1.12 -21.76 -21.59
N CYS A 176 -1.66 -20.91 -22.45
CA CYS A 176 -2.48 -19.77 -22.03
C CYS A 176 -3.49 -19.39 -23.12
N ALA A 177 -4.57 -18.75 -22.68
CA ALA A 177 -5.47 -18.04 -23.59
C ALA A 177 -4.95 -16.63 -23.83
N SER A 178 -4.78 -16.22 -25.09
CA SER A 178 -4.40 -14.85 -25.44
C SER A 178 -5.57 -14.11 -26.10
N PHE A 179 -5.70 -12.84 -25.76
CA PHE A 179 -6.80 -11.97 -26.18
C PHE A 179 -6.25 -10.77 -26.94
N SER A 180 -6.48 -10.73 -28.25
CA SER A 180 -6.14 -9.59 -29.09
C SER A 180 -7.35 -8.65 -29.20
N PRO A 181 -7.22 -7.35 -28.91
CA PRO A 181 -8.33 -6.39 -29.07
C PRO A 181 -8.87 -6.38 -30.49
N SER A 182 -8.03 -6.46 -31.52
CA SER A 182 -8.46 -6.51 -32.92
C SER A 182 -9.33 -7.73 -33.22
N HIS A 183 -8.92 -8.91 -32.74
CA HIS A 183 -9.70 -10.14 -32.94
C HIS A 183 -11.03 -10.13 -32.16
N ILE A 184 -11.05 -9.50 -30.98
CA ILE A 184 -12.28 -9.31 -30.22
C ILE A 184 -13.22 -8.37 -30.97
N CYS A 185 -12.72 -7.24 -31.51
CA CYS A 185 -13.51 -6.33 -32.33
C CYS A 185 -14.12 -7.06 -33.54
N GLU A 186 -13.34 -7.86 -34.24
CA GLU A 186 -13.82 -8.67 -35.38
C GLU A 186 -14.95 -9.61 -34.97
N LYS A 187 -14.77 -10.39 -33.90
CA LYS A 187 -15.79 -11.31 -33.37
C LYS A 187 -17.07 -10.59 -32.93
N LEU A 188 -16.93 -9.42 -32.35
CA LEU A 188 -18.06 -8.58 -31.90
C LEU A 188 -18.65 -7.75 -33.03
N LYS A 189 -18.06 -7.79 -34.23
CA LYS A 189 -18.44 -6.96 -35.40
C LYS A 189 -18.34 -5.47 -35.11
N LEU A 190 -17.36 -5.07 -34.31
CA LEU A 190 -17.02 -3.68 -34.05
C LEU A 190 -16.07 -3.18 -35.13
N ALA A 191 -16.25 -1.97 -35.64
CA ALA A 191 -15.49 -1.47 -36.78
C ALA A 191 -14.03 -1.10 -36.43
N SER A 192 -13.76 -0.75 -35.16
CA SER A 192 -12.44 -0.28 -34.72
C SER A 192 -12.21 -0.42 -33.21
N SER A 193 -10.96 -0.19 -32.78
CA SER A 193 -10.62 -0.09 -31.35
C SER A 193 -11.37 1.03 -30.63
N ALA A 194 -11.75 2.10 -31.33
CA ALA A 194 -12.58 3.16 -30.75
C ALA A 194 -13.96 2.64 -30.33
N GLU A 195 -14.52 1.67 -31.08
CA GLU A 195 -15.78 1.02 -30.70
C GLU A 195 -15.58 0.07 -29.50
N MET A 196 -14.39 -0.47 -29.29
CA MET A 196 -14.08 -1.21 -28.06
C MET A 196 -14.16 -0.28 -26.85
N CYS A 197 -13.65 0.95 -26.94
CA CYS A 197 -13.81 1.95 -25.89
C CYS A 197 -15.30 2.27 -25.63
N ARG A 198 -16.10 2.40 -26.71
CA ARG A 198 -17.56 2.57 -26.60
C ARG A 198 -18.21 1.37 -25.91
N PHE A 199 -17.87 0.16 -26.29
CA PHE A 199 -18.38 -1.07 -25.68
C PHE A 199 -18.06 -1.12 -24.16
N ALA A 200 -16.82 -0.78 -23.80
CA ALA A 200 -16.38 -0.72 -22.41
C ALA A 200 -17.15 0.35 -21.61
N TYR A 201 -17.39 1.51 -22.20
CA TYR A 201 -18.18 2.57 -21.60
C TYR A 201 -19.63 2.13 -21.31
N GLU A 202 -20.31 1.50 -22.28
CA GLU A 202 -21.66 0.99 -22.07
C GLU A 202 -21.70 -0.12 -21.02
N ARG A 203 -20.68 -0.97 -20.97
CA ARG A 203 -20.53 -1.98 -19.92
C ARG A 203 -20.36 -1.37 -18.53
N LYS A 204 -19.57 -0.28 -18.41
CA LYS A 204 -19.42 0.47 -17.14
C LYS A 204 -20.75 1.07 -16.69
N ARG A 205 -21.53 1.64 -17.63
CA ARG A 205 -22.86 2.21 -17.35
C ARG A 205 -23.89 1.14 -16.95
N SER A 206 -23.83 -0.01 -17.58
CA SER A 206 -24.86 -1.05 -17.46
C SER A 206 -24.23 -2.41 -17.16
N ALA A 207 -23.72 -2.56 -15.94
CA ALA A 207 -22.96 -3.74 -15.49
C ALA A 207 -23.73 -5.08 -15.59
N HIS A 208 -25.06 -5.06 -15.70
CA HIS A 208 -25.90 -6.25 -15.78
C HIS A 208 -26.47 -6.52 -17.18
N SER A 209 -26.15 -5.67 -18.17
CA SER A 209 -26.60 -5.88 -19.55
C SER A 209 -25.93 -7.10 -20.18
N THR A 210 -26.70 -7.83 -20.98
CA THR A 210 -26.19 -8.95 -21.77
C THR A 210 -25.37 -8.44 -22.95
N LEU A 211 -24.53 -9.29 -23.53
CA LEU A 211 -23.72 -8.93 -24.70
C LEU A 211 -24.56 -8.37 -25.87
N PRO A 212 -25.67 -8.99 -26.29
CA PRO A 212 -26.52 -8.41 -27.35
C PRO A 212 -27.07 -7.01 -27.01
N GLN A 213 -27.45 -6.77 -25.75
CA GLN A 213 -27.92 -5.46 -25.31
C GLN A 213 -26.79 -4.41 -25.39
N LEU A 214 -25.60 -4.75 -24.96
CA LEU A 214 -24.43 -3.85 -25.04
C LEU A 214 -24.10 -3.50 -26.50
N LEU A 215 -24.09 -4.46 -27.41
CA LEU A 215 -23.84 -4.23 -28.82
C LEU A 215 -24.95 -3.35 -29.44
N GLN A 216 -26.20 -3.51 -29.01
CA GLN A 216 -27.31 -2.66 -29.44
C GLN A 216 -27.14 -1.21 -28.95
N GLU A 217 -26.67 -1.01 -27.70
CA GLU A 217 -26.35 0.33 -27.19
C GLU A 217 -25.17 0.97 -27.93
N CYS A 218 -24.15 0.17 -28.29
CA CYS A 218 -23.02 0.67 -29.09
C CYS A 218 -23.45 1.19 -30.48
N ALA A 219 -24.49 0.58 -31.08
CA ALA A 219 -25.05 1.00 -32.36
C ALA A 219 -25.89 2.28 -32.28
N ARG A 220 -26.28 2.73 -31.09
CA ARG A 220 -27.07 3.95 -30.88
C ARG A 220 -26.16 5.18 -30.70
N PRO A 221 -26.68 6.40 -30.94
CA PRO A 221 -25.99 7.62 -30.57
C PRO A 221 -25.61 7.64 -29.07
N ILE A 222 -24.49 8.26 -28.73
CA ILE A 222 -24.03 8.38 -27.34
C ILE A 222 -25.03 9.26 -26.58
N ALA A 223 -25.71 8.71 -25.57
CA ALA A 223 -26.68 9.44 -24.78
C ALA A 223 -26.00 10.47 -23.84
N ASP A 224 -24.82 10.16 -23.34
CA ASP A 224 -24.03 11.03 -22.47
C ASP A 224 -22.64 11.22 -23.08
N GLN A 225 -22.52 12.23 -23.93
CA GLN A 225 -21.29 12.56 -24.66
C GLN A 225 -20.18 13.01 -23.70
N THR A 226 -20.53 13.75 -22.63
CA THR A 226 -19.55 14.23 -21.65
C THR A 226 -18.94 13.07 -20.88
N GLY A 227 -19.78 12.19 -20.32
CA GLY A 227 -19.30 11.02 -19.59
C GLY A 227 -18.51 10.03 -20.47
N TYR A 228 -18.87 9.91 -21.77
CA TYR A 228 -18.09 9.12 -22.71
C TYR A 228 -16.72 9.74 -22.99
N THR A 229 -16.65 11.05 -23.17
CA THR A 229 -15.39 11.76 -23.39
C THR A 229 -14.47 11.63 -22.16
N GLU A 230 -15.02 11.81 -20.96
CA GLU A 230 -14.28 11.59 -19.70
C GLU A 230 -13.77 10.16 -19.58
N PHE A 231 -14.60 9.17 -19.96
CA PHE A 231 -14.19 7.77 -19.97
C PHE A 231 -13.04 7.51 -20.95
N CYS A 232 -13.12 8.06 -22.17
CA CYS A 232 -12.03 7.93 -23.15
C CYS A 232 -10.75 8.55 -22.62
N HIS A 233 -10.83 9.74 -22.00
CA HIS A 233 -9.67 10.38 -21.37
C HIS A 233 -9.07 9.54 -20.24
N GLU A 234 -9.91 8.89 -19.43
CA GLU A 234 -9.45 8.02 -18.34
C GLU A 234 -8.64 6.81 -18.85
N TYR A 235 -9.05 6.20 -19.98
CA TYR A 235 -8.48 4.94 -20.45
C TYR A 235 -7.51 5.08 -21.63
N LEU A 236 -7.68 6.09 -22.48
CA LEU A 236 -6.89 6.23 -23.70
C LEU A 236 -5.81 7.31 -23.58
N ASP A 237 -6.00 8.29 -22.71
CA ASP A 237 -4.99 9.32 -22.51
C ASP A 237 -3.85 8.80 -21.65
N HIS A 238 -2.66 8.89 -22.20
CA HIS A 238 -1.44 8.56 -21.47
C HIS A 238 -1.08 9.71 -20.52
N VAL A 239 -1.69 9.72 -19.34
CA VAL A 239 -1.41 10.73 -18.32
C VAL A 239 -0.05 10.44 -17.66
N VAL A 240 0.93 11.24 -17.99
CA VAL A 240 2.28 11.21 -17.40
C VAL A 240 2.44 12.37 -16.44
N ALA A 241 2.73 12.07 -15.17
CA ALA A 241 3.07 13.11 -14.21
C ALA A 241 4.41 13.77 -14.59
N PRO A 242 4.51 15.09 -14.57
CA PRO A 242 5.78 15.77 -14.80
C PRO A 242 6.76 15.38 -13.68
N ILE A 243 7.92 14.86 -14.08
CA ILE A 243 8.97 14.52 -13.12
C ILE A 243 9.61 15.82 -12.62
N PRO A 244 9.64 16.07 -11.30
CA PRO A 244 10.19 17.29 -10.75
C PRO A 244 11.69 17.42 -11.05
N THR A 245 12.13 18.65 -11.15
CA THR A 245 13.55 19.00 -11.17
C THR A 245 13.96 19.47 -9.78
N SER A 246 15.09 18.99 -9.30
CA SER A 246 15.65 19.39 -8.03
C SER A 246 16.10 20.85 -8.03
N THR A 247 16.32 21.44 -6.86
CA THR A 247 16.91 22.77 -6.69
C THR A 247 18.29 22.93 -7.37
N SER A 248 18.98 21.81 -7.63
CA SER A 248 20.25 21.77 -8.36
C SER A 248 20.09 21.61 -9.89
N GLY A 249 18.87 21.65 -10.42
CA GLY A 249 18.58 21.50 -11.85
C GLY A 249 18.59 20.05 -12.37
N LYS A 250 18.75 19.04 -11.49
CA LYS A 250 18.73 17.64 -11.89
C LYS A 250 17.31 17.08 -11.84
N VAL A 251 16.95 16.27 -12.82
CA VAL A 251 15.70 15.52 -12.85
C VAL A 251 15.70 14.50 -11.70
N ILE A 252 14.60 14.41 -10.98
CA ILE A 252 14.44 13.46 -9.87
C ILE A 252 14.27 12.04 -10.43
N GLU A 253 15.09 11.12 -9.94
CA GLU A 253 14.98 9.71 -10.33
C GLU A 253 13.95 8.98 -9.45
N ILE A 254 12.76 8.71 -9.99
CA ILE A 254 11.71 7.99 -9.28
C ILE A 254 11.89 6.46 -9.35
N GLY A 255 12.67 5.97 -10.30
CA GLY A 255 12.80 4.55 -10.61
C GLY A 255 13.26 3.66 -9.45
N SER A 256 13.90 4.22 -8.41
CA SER A 256 14.33 3.50 -7.22
C SER A 256 13.33 3.51 -6.05
N MET A 257 12.21 4.22 -6.20
CA MET A 257 11.24 4.42 -5.13
C MET A 257 10.18 3.33 -5.07
N ASP A 258 9.44 3.33 -3.96
CA ASP A 258 8.16 2.65 -3.86
C ASP A 258 7.08 3.46 -4.58
N PRO A 259 6.03 2.82 -5.11
CA PRO A 259 4.96 3.50 -5.84
C PRO A 259 4.32 4.68 -5.09
N ARG A 260 4.02 4.52 -3.79
CA ARG A 260 3.41 5.57 -2.98
C ARG A 260 4.35 6.75 -2.71
N ILE A 261 5.64 6.45 -2.60
CA ILE A 261 6.67 7.48 -2.36
C ILE A 261 6.89 8.27 -3.65
N SER A 262 6.99 7.58 -4.78
CA SER A 262 7.04 8.19 -6.10
C SER A 262 5.82 9.11 -6.33
N GLU A 263 4.61 8.61 -6.07
CA GLU A 263 3.38 9.39 -6.21
C GLU A 263 3.40 10.66 -5.36
N MET A 264 3.86 10.58 -4.10
CA MET A 264 3.99 11.74 -3.23
C MET A 264 5.04 12.74 -3.76
N VAL A 265 6.20 12.25 -4.18
CA VAL A 265 7.30 13.07 -4.72
C VAL A 265 6.87 13.80 -6.00
N LEU A 266 6.16 13.12 -6.90
CA LEU A 266 5.65 13.70 -8.14
C LEU A 266 4.62 14.83 -7.89
N GLN A 267 3.84 14.73 -6.81
CA GLN A 267 2.89 15.77 -6.41
C GLN A 267 3.56 17.01 -5.80
N LEU A 268 4.82 16.92 -5.34
CA LEU A 268 5.57 18.07 -4.80
C LEU A 268 6.14 18.98 -5.88
N GLY A 269 6.26 18.49 -7.11
CA GLY A 269 6.82 19.23 -8.24
C GLY A 269 5.94 20.39 -8.70
N PRO A 270 6.47 21.25 -9.60
CA PRO A 270 5.68 22.29 -10.23
C PRO A 270 4.55 21.66 -11.04
N GLN A 271 3.34 22.12 -10.79
CA GLN A 271 2.15 21.61 -11.45
C GLN A 271 2.08 22.18 -12.86
N SER A 272 2.00 21.33 -13.88
CA SER A 272 1.70 21.81 -15.22
C SER A 272 0.28 22.38 -15.26
N SER A 273 0.06 23.41 -16.06
CA SER A 273 -1.22 24.10 -16.23
C SER A 273 -2.39 23.18 -16.63
N HIS A 274 -2.10 21.97 -17.10
CA HIS A 274 -3.07 20.95 -17.47
C HIS A 274 -3.44 20.00 -16.32
N MET A 275 -2.68 19.98 -15.22
CA MET A 275 -2.99 19.23 -14.01
C MET A 275 -3.43 20.23 -12.93
N HIS A 276 -4.69 20.61 -12.92
CA HIS A 276 -5.30 21.48 -11.89
C HIS A 276 -5.34 20.75 -10.51
N THR A 277 -4.19 20.46 -9.93
CA THR A 277 -4.12 20.04 -8.53
C THR A 277 -4.04 21.29 -7.66
N THR A 278 -5.18 21.94 -7.46
CA THR A 278 -5.33 22.94 -6.40
C THR A 278 -5.46 22.19 -5.08
N GLY A 279 -4.38 21.99 -4.34
CA GLY A 279 -4.43 21.38 -3.02
C GLY A 279 -3.10 20.78 -2.56
N ASP A 280 -3.06 20.41 -1.28
CA ASP A 280 -1.90 19.75 -0.68
C ASP A 280 -1.65 18.37 -1.28
N PRO A 281 -0.39 17.92 -1.39
CA PRO A 281 -0.05 16.56 -1.80
C PRO A 281 -0.75 15.53 -0.93
N LYS A 282 -1.15 14.43 -1.52
CA LYS A 282 -1.87 13.35 -0.83
C LYS A 282 -0.97 12.13 -0.67
N MET A 283 -0.97 11.57 0.54
CA MET A 283 -0.29 10.32 0.85
C MET A 283 -1.32 9.29 1.29
N PHE A 284 -1.54 8.27 0.46
CA PHE A 284 -2.45 7.17 0.76
C PHE A 284 -1.68 6.03 1.43
N LEU A 285 -1.79 5.93 2.76
CA LEU A 285 -1.13 4.89 3.54
C LEU A 285 -1.98 3.60 3.53
N PRO A 286 -1.37 2.42 3.37
CA PRO A 286 -2.13 1.17 3.32
C PRO A 286 -2.80 0.86 4.66
N ILE A 287 -3.90 0.12 4.60
CA ILE A 287 -4.50 -0.47 5.79
C ILE A 287 -3.58 -1.57 6.30
N LEU A 288 -3.21 -1.49 7.57
CA LEU A 288 -2.40 -2.50 8.26
C LEU A 288 -3.32 -3.53 8.93
N LEU A 289 -2.76 -4.70 9.25
CA LEU A 289 -3.45 -5.66 10.11
C LEU A 289 -3.36 -5.17 11.57
N GLU A 290 -4.29 -4.31 11.94
CA GLU A 290 -4.31 -3.55 13.18
C GLU A 290 -5.68 -3.64 13.87
N SER A 291 -5.75 -3.38 15.17
CA SER A 291 -7.03 -3.35 15.88
C SER A 291 -7.94 -2.22 15.38
N PRO A 292 -9.14 -2.51 14.85
CA PRO A 292 -10.07 -1.49 14.39
C PRO A 292 -10.64 -0.63 15.53
N SER A 293 -10.61 -1.12 16.77
CA SER A 293 -11.11 -0.42 17.95
C SER A 293 -10.15 0.66 18.48
N ARG A 294 -8.90 0.63 18.03
CA ARG A 294 -7.87 1.64 18.37
C ARG A 294 -7.74 2.71 17.28
N GLY A 295 -7.01 3.78 17.55
CA GLY A 295 -6.54 4.71 16.54
C GLY A 295 -5.72 4.00 15.45
N SER A 296 -5.43 4.66 14.32
CA SER A 296 -4.59 4.03 13.29
C SER A 296 -3.16 3.82 13.79
N ALA A 297 -2.59 2.65 13.52
CA ALA A 297 -1.19 2.33 13.85
C ALA A 297 -0.17 3.28 13.18
N TRP A 298 -0.57 4.00 12.14
CA TRP A 298 0.23 5.05 11.51
C TRP A 298 0.42 6.30 12.37
N GLU A 299 -0.34 6.46 13.45
CA GLU A 299 -0.37 7.69 14.26
C GLU A 299 1.00 7.99 14.84
N GLN A 300 1.61 7.05 15.54
CA GLN A 300 2.83 7.22 16.31
C GLN A 300 4.07 7.50 15.44
N SER A 301 4.07 7.01 14.21
CA SER A 301 5.17 7.27 13.25
C SER A 301 4.98 8.56 12.43
N THR A 302 3.97 9.39 12.74
CA THR A 302 3.74 10.68 12.07
C THR A 302 4.97 11.60 12.08
N PRO A 303 5.72 11.78 13.18
CA PRO A 303 6.88 12.67 13.19
C PRO A 303 7.97 12.26 12.19
N ILE A 304 8.17 10.95 11.98
CA ILE A 304 9.15 10.44 11.00
C ILE A 304 8.74 10.85 9.58
N ARG A 305 7.45 10.69 9.23
CA ARG A 305 6.94 11.08 7.91
C ARG A 305 6.89 12.60 7.73
N GLN A 306 6.51 13.33 8.77
CA GLN A 306 6.54 14.79 8.79
C GLN A 306 7.95 15.30 8.44
N PHE A 307 8.97 14.73 9.05
CA PHE A 307 10.36 15.05 8.75
C PHE A 307 10.72 14.67 7.31
N ALA A 308 10.32 13.49 6.85
CA ALA A 308 10.56 13.06 5.47
C ALA A 308 9.93 14.02 4.43
N TYR A 309 8.69 14.47 4.65
CA TYR A 309 8.02 15.44 3.78
C TYR A 309 8.76 16.79 3.80
N THR A 310 9.25 17.21 4.96
CA THR A 310 10.05 18.42 5.10
C THR A 310 11.34 18.34 4.29
N VAL A 311 12.05 17.21 4.40
CA VAL A 311 13.31 17.00 3.69
C VAL A 311 13.09 16.90 2.19
N ALA A 312 11.99 16.32 1.73
CA ALA A 312 11.63 16.32 0.31
C ALA A 312 11.50 17.74 -0.27
N ARG A 313 10.98 18.70 0.52
CA ARG A 313 10.87 20.11 0.14
C ARG A 313 12.22 20.83 0.04
N TRP A 314 13.26 20.33 0.67
CA TRP A 314 14.60 20.92 0.49
C TRP A 314 15.18 20.64 -0.91
N ILE A 315 14.70 19.58 -1.56
CA ILE A 315 15.15 19.18 -2.89
C ILE A 315 14.22 19.71 -3.97
N ILE A 316 12.90 19.58 -3.75
CA ILE A 316 11.89 19.90 -4.75
C ILE A 316 11.34 21.30 -4.45
N PRO A 317 11.62 22.32 -5.29
CA PRO A 317 11.13 23.68 -5.05
C PRO A 317 9.61 23.76 -5.14
N GLY A 318 8.98 24.63 -4.33
CA GLY A 318 7.53 24.87 -4.35
C GLY A 318 7.04 25.50 -3.05
N ALA A 319 5.76 25.89 -3.02
CA ALA A 319 5.12 26.61 -1.91
C ALA A 319 4.35 25.73 -0.92
N LEU A 320 4.23 24.44 -1.20
CA LEU A 320 3.45 23.51 -0.36
C LEU A 320 4.11 23.30 1.00
N THR A 321 3.33 23.38 2.07
CA THR A 321 3.81 23.29 3.45
C THR A 321 3.14 22.17 4.25
N THR A 322 2.23 21.43 3.62
CA THR A 322 1.41 20.41 4.27
C THR A 322 1.23 19.22 3.34
N VAL A 323 1.11 18.02 3.90
CA VAL A 323 0.73 16.79 3.20
C VAL A 323 -0.54 16.24 3.84
N GLN A 324 -1.51 15.82 3.01
CA GLN A 324 -2.73 15.16 3.47
C GLN A 324 -2.52 13.65 3.52
N GLU A 325 -2.52 13.08 4.71
CA GLU A 325 -2.42 11.62 4.88
C GLU A 325 -3.80 10.97 4.99
N TYR A 326 -4.05 10.00 4.12
CA TYR A 326 -5.20 9.11 4.19
C TYR A 326 -4.76 7.78 4.82
N ARG A 327 -5.24 7.47 6.02
CA ARG A 327 -4.84 6.29 6.81
C ARG A 327 -5.93 5.25 6.84
N ARG A 328 -7.06 5.55 7.49
CA ARG A 328 -8.29 4.75 7.49
C ARG A 328 -9.40 5.58 6.89
N VAL A 329 -9.94 5.15 5.77
CA VAL A 329 -10.98 5.87 5.05
C VAL A 329 -12.31 5.15 5.27
N ASN A 330 -13.30 5.84 5.82
CA ASN A 330 -14.64 5.32 6.08
C ASN A 330 -15.67 5.79 5.05
N THR A 331 -15.45 6.96 4.45
CA THR A 331 -16.38 7.56 3.47
C THR A 331 -15.58 8.26 2.37
N LEU A 332 -16.16 8.39 1.18
CA LEU A 332 -15.54 9.11 0.06
C LEU A 332 -15.32 10.59 0.32
N ALA A 333 -16.15 11.21 1.16
CA ALA A 333 -16.03 12.62 1.53
C ALA A 333 -15.00 12.88 2.65
N GLN A 334 -14.34 11.83 3.16
CA GLN A 334 -13.35 11.99 4.24
C GLN A 334 -12.15 12.75 3.74
N LYS A 335 -11.78 13.82 4.47
CA LYS A 335 -10.53 14.56 4.24
C LYS A 335 -9.34 13.84 4.86
N GLY A 336 -8.19 13.94 4.21
CA GLY A 336 -6.92 13.46 4.75
C GLY A 336 -6.53 14.24 6.02
N ARG A 337 -5.75 13.59 6.89
CA ARG A 337 -5.15 14.27 8.04
C ARG A 337 -4.04 15.20 7.54
N GLN A 338 -4.12 16.45 7.95
CA GLN A 338 -3.11 17.46 7.67
C GLN A 338 -1.83 17.18 8.47
N VAL A 339 -0.70 17.05 7.78
CA VAL A 339 0.64 16.89 8.35
C VAL A 339 1.48 18.08 7.88
N PRO A 340 1.63 19.12 8.71
CA PRO A 340 2.43 20.28 8.35
C PRO A 340 3.92 19.90 8.29
N MET A 341 4.67 20.51 7.38
CA MET A 341 6.12 20.35 7.31
C MET A 341 6.79 21.17 8.43
N LEU A 342 7.93 20.69 8.91
CA LEU A 342 8.68 21.34 9.99
C LEU A 342 9.43 22.57 9.47
N PRO A 343 9.62 23.61 10.29
CA PRO A 343 10.62 24.64 10.06
C PRO A 343 12.01 24.03 9.90
N GLN A 344 12.84 24.61 9.04
CA GLN A 344 14.16 24.04 8.71
C GLN A 344 15.05 23.82 9.94
N LYS A 345 14.99 24.73 10.92
CA LYS A 345 15.77 24.63 12.16
C LYS A 345 15.35 23.40 12.98
N GLU A 346 14.04 23.18 13.11
CA GLU A 346 13.48 22.04 13.83
C GLU A 346 13.80 20.72 13.13
N ALA A 347 13.70 20.69 11.79
CA ALA A 347 14.03 19.52 10.99
C ALA A 347 15.52 19.13 11.13
N LYS A 348 16.43 20.10 11.17
CA LYS A 348 17.87 19.84 11.42
C LYS A 348 18.09 19.29 12.83
N ALA A 349 17.45 19.87 13.83
CA ALA A 349 17.55 19.37 15.22
C ALA A 349 17.00 17.93 15.32
N TRP A 350 15.90 17.65 14.63
CA TRP A 350 15.30 16.32 14.60
C TRP A 350 16.22 15.27 13.94
N SER A 351 16.89 15.64 12.85
CA SER A 351 17.91 14.80 12.21
C SER A 351 19.04 14.42 13.17
N GLN A 352 19.59 15.42 13.88
CA GLN A 352 20.65 15.20 14.86
C GLN A 352 20.21 14.31 16.02
N GLU A 353 18.97 14.51 16.50
CA GLU A 353 18.40 13.71 17.58
C GLU A 353 18.19 12.25 17.17
N LEU A 354 17.73 11.97 15.93
CA LEU A 354 17.61 10.60 15.43
C LEU A 354 18.97 9.88 15.41
N VAL A 355 19.98 10.54 14.87
CA VAL A 355 21.35 9.98 14.82
C VAL A 355 21.89 9.75 16.23
N ARG A 356 21.72 10.72 17.14
CA ARG A 356 22.13 10.61 18.53
C ARG A 356 21.46 9.42 19.23
N LEU A 357 20.13 9.29 19.10
CA LEU A 357 19.38 8.17 19.69
C LEU A 357 19.86 6.82 19.16
N MET A 358 19.99 6.68 17.84
CA MET A 358 20.46 5.42 17.25
C MET A 358 21.88 5.08 17.72
N THR A 359 22.79 6.05 17.80
CA THR A 359 24.16 5.86 18.29
C THR A 359 24.16 5.36 19.73
N MET A 360 23.37 5.99 20.60
CA MET A 360 23.25 5.57 22.01
C MET A 360 22.61 4.18 22.15
N ILE A 361 21.60 3.87 21.36
CA ILE A 361 20.95 2.56 21.34
C ILE A 361 21.95 1.48 20.90
N ARG A 362 22.73 1.74 19.87
CA ARG A 362 23.75 0.79 19.36
C ARG A 362 24.87 0.55 20.35
N ALA A 363 25.32 1.57 21.05
CA ALA A 363 26.38 1.44 22.07
C ALA A 363 26.05 0.42 23.18
N GLY A 364 24.76 0.13 23.39
CA GLY A 364 24.30 -0.86 24.37
C GLY A 364 23.65 -2.13 23.78
N SER A 365 23.64 -2.27 22.46
CA SER A 365 23.05 -3.43 21.77
C SER A 365 24.16 -4.20 21.09
N GLN A 366 24.71 -5.22 21.72
CA GLN A 366 25.76 -6.06 21.14
C GLN A 366 25.36 -6.49 19.71
N ASP A 367 25.84 -5.76 18.71
CA ASP A 367 25.82 -6.02 17.26
C ASP A 367 24.48 -6.37 16.55
N ASP A 368 23.33 -6.44 17.23
CA ASP A 368 22.03 -6.68 16.58
C ASP A 368 21.41 -5.38 16.09
N ILE A 369 21.69 -5.03 14.84
CA ILE A 369 21.15 -3.83 14.19
C ILE A 369 19.62 -3.84 14.07
N THR A 370 19.02 -5.00 13.87
CA THR A 370 17.56 -5.14 13.77
C THR A 370 16.93 -4.81 15.13
N ARG A 371 17.49 -5.31 16.21
CA ARG A 371 17.05 -4.99 17.57
C ARG A 371 17.18 -3.49 17.86
N ALA A 372 18.26 -2.86 17.42
CA ALA A 372 18.46 -1.42 17.59
C ALA A 372 17.33 -0.61 16.89
N TRP A 373 16.91 -1.02 15.69
CA TRP A 373 15.80 -0.41 14.97
C TRP A 373 14.45 -0.58 15.70
N TYR A 374 14.18 -1.76 16.27
CA TYR A 374 12.98 -1.97 17.10
C TYR A 374 12.98 -1.02 18.31
N VAL A 375 14.09 -0.93 19.04
CA VAL A 375 14.21 -0.05 20.21
C VAL A 375 14.05 1.41 19.82
N LEU A 376 14.64 1.87 18.70
CA LEU A 376 14.46 3.23 18.19
C LEU A 376 12.98 3.53 17.89
N CYS A 377 12.33 2.64 17.15
CA CYS A 377 10.92 2.81 16.79
C CYS A 377 10.02 2.88 18.02
N LEU A 378 10.24 2.01 19.00
CA LEU A 378 9.49 2.00 20.26
C LEU A 378 9.76 3.25 21.09
N THR A 379 11.01 3.70 21.16
CA THR A 379 11.37 4.95 21.86
C THR A 379 10.64 6.15 21.26
N LEU A 380 10.59 6.27 19.94
CA LEU A 380 9.91 7.35 19.25
C LEU A 380 8.38 7.26 19.40
N ASP A 381 7.80 6.06 19.34
CA ASP A 381 6.36 5.82 19.55
C ASP A 381 5.94 6.28 20.95
N ILE A 382 6.68 5.87 21.98
CA ILE A 382 6.38 6.21 23.37
C ILE A 382 6.55 7.72 23.60
N ARG A 383 7.64 8.33 23.12
CA ARG A 383 7.84 9.80 23.21
C ARG A 383 6.70 10.56 22.60
N TYR A 384 6.33 10.23 21.36
CA TYR A 384 5.25 10.92 20.65
C TYR A 384 3.88 10.71 21.33
N SER A 385 3.64 9.53 21.90
CA SER A 385 2.43 9.29 22.67
C SER A 385 2.35 10.22 23.89
N TYR A 386 3.46 10.45 24.60
CA TYR A 386 3.52 11.40 25.71
C TYR A 386 3.32 12.84 25.27
N GLU A 387 3.93 13.27 24.16
CA GLU A 387 3.72 14.60 23.59
C GLU A 387 2.23 14.85 23.27
N LEU A 388 1.50 13.81 22.87
CA LEU A 388 0.06 13.85 22.65
C LEU A 388 -0.78 13.75 23.94
N GLY A 389 -0.16 13.60 25.11
CA GLY A 389 -0.85 13.37 26.39
C GLY A 389 -1.62 12.05 26.42
N LYS A 390 -1.17 11.03 25.69
CA LYS A 390 -1.80 9.71 25.59
C LYS A 390 -0.91 8.64 26.22
N ARG A 391 -1.54 7.62 26.83
CA ARG A 391 -0.82 6.42 27.24
C ARG A 391 -0.38 5.64 26.00
N SER A 392 0.92 5.33 25.90
CA SER A 392 1.46 4.55 24.78
C SER A 392 0.95 3.11 24.85
N HIS A 393 0.44 2.62 23.71
CA HIS A 393 0.07 1.21 23.57
C HIS A 393 1.30 0.31 23.57
N SER A 394 2.37 0.74 22.90
CA SER A 394 3.63 0.01 22.87
C SER A 394 4.20 -0.19 24.28
N LEU A 395 4.10 0.84 25.14
CA LEU A 395 4.51 0.73 26.52
C LEU A 395 3.66 -0.29 27.28
N GLN A 396 2.33 -0.30 27.09
CA GLN A 396 1.43 -1.28 27.72
C GLN A 396 1.81 -2.72 27.37
N ILE A 397 2.06 -3.00 26.09
CA ILE A 397 2.46 -4.34 25.63
C ILE A 397 3.80 -4.75 26.26
N LEU A 398 4.75 -3.84 26.37
CA LEU A 398 6.04 -4.12 27.00
C LEU A 398 5.90 -4.39 28.50
N GLU A 399 5.04 -3.65 29.21
CA GLU A 399 4.73 -3.85 30.62
C GLU A 399 4.04 -5.20 30.86
N GLU A 400 3.02 -5.53 30.05
CA GLU A 400 2.30 -6.81 30.14
C GLU A 400 3.22 -8.00 29.84
N ASN A 401 4.13 -7.86 28.89
CA ASN A 401 5.07 -8.91 28.52
C ASN A 401 6.11 -9.18 29.62
N VAL A 402 6.47 -8.18 30.42
CA VAL A 402 7.33 -8.35 31.61
C VAL A 402 6.62 -9.18 32.68
N GLN A 403 5.28 -9.12 32.75
CA GLN A 403 4.48 -9.79 33.78
C GLN A 403 4.04 -11.22 33.40
N THR A 404 3.94 -11.55 32.10
CA THR A 404 3.39 -12.83 31.62
C THR A 404 4.30 -13.54 30.62
N SER A 405 4.81 -14.69 31.02
CA SER A 405 5.71 -15.52 30.21
C SER A 405 5.05 -16.35 29.07
N ALA A 406 3.78 -16.12 28.74
CA ALA A 406 3.08 -17.01 27.80
C ALA A 406 2.17 -16.27 26.80
N PHE A 407 2.72 -15.91 25.63
CA PHE A 407 1.89 -15.60 24.46
C PHE A 407 1.26 -16.90 23.90
N ARG A 408 0.10 -17.29 24.41
CA ARG A 408 -0.65 -18.43 23.88
C ARG A 408 -1.45 -18.12 22.60
N LYS A 409 -1.78 -16.84 22.37
CA LYS A 409 -2.55 -16.38 21.18
C LYS A 409 -2.04 -15.00 20.73
N THR A 410 -2.07 -14.76 19.42
CA THR A 410 -1.82 -13.43 18.86
C THR A 410 -3.10 -12.61 18.96
N THR A 411 -3.19 -11.77 19.96
CA THR A 411 -4.35 -10.90 20.21
C THR A 411 -4.37 -9.72 19.25
N TRP A 412 -5.51 -9.02 19.14
CA TRP A 412 -5.61 -7.78 18.37
C TRP A 412 -4.74 -6.65 18.93
N ASP A 413 -4.42 -6.68 20.21
CA ASP A 413 -3.46 -5.74 20.82
C ASP A 413 -2.04 -6.03 20.35
N THR A 414 -1.65 -7.31 20.31
CA THR A 414 -0.36 -7.73 19.73
C THR A 414 -0.26 -7.38 18.24
N LEU A 415 -1.33 -7.64 17.47
CA LEU A 415 -1.37 -7.27 16.05
C LEU A 415 -1.25 -5.76 15.84
N HIS A 416 -1.91 -4.97 16.68
CA HIS A 416 -1.80 -3.51 16.63
C HIS A 416 -0.37 -3.03 16.93
N PHE A 417 0.28 -3.65 17.91
CA PHE A 417 1.69 -3.37 18.23
C PHE A 417 2.61 -3.69 17.04
N VAL A 418 2.45 -4.86 16.40
CA VAL A 418 3.19 -5.21 15.18
C VAL A 418 2.93 -4.16 14.08
N ALA A 419 1.68 -3.76 13.90
CA ALA A 419 1.31 -2.76 12.90
C ALA A 419 1.96 -1.39 13.18
N GLN A 420 2.08 -0.97 14.46
CA GLN A 420 2.80 0.26 14.83
C GLN A 420 4.29 0.18 14.46
N LEU A 421 4.93 -0.96 14.73
CA LEU A 421 6.33 -1.19 14.30
C LEU A 421 6.46 -1.17 12.78
N GLN A 422 5.58 -1.86 12.05
CA GLN A 422 5.57 -1.84 10.59
C GLN A 422 5.39 -0.42 10.02
N ALA A 423 4.48 0.37 10.61
CA ALA A 423 4.27 1.75 10.23
C ALA A 423 5.53 2.61 10.45
N ALA A 424 6.23 2.41 11.55
CA ALA A 424 7.47 3.13 11.86
C ALA A 424 8.60 2.75 10.89
N PHE A 425 8.83 1.45 10.66
CA PHE A 425 9.82 0.96 9.71
C PHE A 425 9.55 1.48 8.29
N TYR A 426 8.29 1.45 7.84
CA TYR A 426 7.96 1.99 6.52
C TYR A 426 8.10 3.52 6.46
N SER A 427 7.84 4.22 7.56
CA SER A 427 8.09 5.67 7.64
C SER A 427 9.59 6.00 7.52
N PHE A 428 10.46 5.18 8.12
CA PHE A 428 11.91 5.28 7.92
C PHE A 428 12.34 4.90 6.51
N ARG A 429 11.69 3.90 5.89
CA ARG A 429 11.93 3.55 4.49
C ARG A 429 11.58 4.72 3.55
N LEU A 430 10.45 5.39 3.80
CA LEU A 430 10.08 6.60 3.08
C LEU A 430 11.16 7.69 3.24
N LEU A 431 11.62 7.94 4.47
CA LEU A 431 12.70 8.89 4.72
C LEU A 431 13.99 8.49 3.99
N LYS A 432 14.40 7.21 4.04
CA LYS A 432 15.57 6.67 3.35
C LYS A 432 15.52 6.93 1.86
N GLN A 433 14.38 6.63 1.21
CA GLN A 433 14.21 6.84 -0.23
C GLN A 433 14.23 8.33 -0.60
N ILE A 434 13.67 9.20 0.24
CA ILE A 434 13.74 10.65 0.03
C ILE A 434 15.17 11.17 0.20
N ILE A 435 15.92 10.72 1.21
CA ILE A 435 17.32 11.11 1.42
C ILE A 435 18.20 10.69 0.24
N SER A 436 17.89 9.58 -0.42
CA SER A 436 18.62 9.17 -1.63
C SER A 436 18.34 10.05 -2.86
N LEU A 437 17.35 10.94 -2.80
CA LEU A 437 17.08 11.92 -3.87
C LEU A 437 18.10 13.05 -3.87
N GLY A 438 18.58 13.39 -5.05
CA GLY A 438 19.44 14.56 -5.22
C GLY A 438 20.75 14.48 -4.42
N GLN A 439 21.10 15.57 -3.75
CA GLN A 439 22.33 15.68 -2.96
C GLN A 439 22.12 15.58 -1.44
N LEU A 440 20.94 15.14 -0.97
CA LEU A 440 20.63 15.11 0.46
C LEU A 440 21.54 14.18 1.25
N GLN A 441 22.05 13.13 0.64
CA GLN A 441 23.07 12.26 1.24
C GLN A 441 24.32 13.04 1.68
N ARG A 442 24.68 14.13 0.95
CA ARG A 442 25.78 15.02 1.30
C ARG A 442 25.40 16.08 2.33
N ILE A 443 24.14 16.45 2.39
CA ILE A 443 23.63 17.45 3.35
C ILE A 443 23.40 16.84 4.72
N LEU A 444 22.97 15.56 4.76
CA LEU A 444 22.67 14.80 5.97
C LEU A 444 23.44 13.46 5.97
N PRO A 445 24.76 13.46 5.94
CA PRO A 445 25.56 12.24 5.78
C PRO A 445 25.36 11.25 6.94
N GLU A 446 25.40 11.70 8.18
CA GLU A 446 25.21 10.84 9.36
C GLU A 446 23.82 10.18 9.39
N LEU A 447 22.77 10.93 8.98
CA LEU A 447 21.43 10.37 8.86
C LEU A 447 21.36 9.35 7.71
N ASN A 448 21.99 9.63 6.59
CA ASN A 448 22.08 8.69 5.47
C ASN A 448 22.77 7.39 5.89
N ASP A 449 23.88 7.48 6.61
CA ASP A 449 24.61 6.31 7.12
C ASP A 449 23.77 5.51 8.12
N MET A 450 23.07 6.18 9.03
CA MET A 450 22.10 5.54 9.91
C MET A 450 21.03 4.80 9.12
N LEU A 451 20.39 5.46 8.15
CA LEU A 451 19.33 4.89 7.34
C LEU A 451 19.81 3.77 6.40
N SER A 452 21.09 3.75 6.02
CA SER A 452 21.65 2.65 5.23
C SER A 452 21.54 1.30 5.94
N SER A 453 21.58 1.31 7.28
CA SER A 453 21.44 0.13 8.14
C SER A 453 20.00 -0.32 8.38
N LEU A 454 18.98 0.40 7.82
CA LEU A 454 17.58 -0.01 7.93
C LEU A 454 17.38 -1.36 7.25
N PRO A 455 16.81 -2.36 7.94
CA PRO A 455 16.52 -3.66 7.35
C PRO A 455 15.72 -3.55 6.04
N PRO A 456 15.98 -4.43 5.07
CA PRO A 456 15.18 -4.50 3.86
C PRO A 456 13.74 -4.92 4.20
N LEU A 457 12.79 -4.64 3.29
CA LEU A 457 11.37 -4.89 3.55
C LEU A 457 11.07 -6.38 3.83
N ALA A 458 11.83 -7.28 3.23
CA ALA A 458 11.76 -8.72 3.52
C ALA A 458 12.02 -9.06 5.01
N ASP A 459 12.72 -8.18 5.74
CA ASP A 459 13.06 -8.35 7.15
C ASP A 459 12.30 -7.38 8.08
N PHE A 460 11.26 -6.73 7.58
CA PHE A 460 10.41 -5.86 8.41
C PHE A 460 9.71 -6.66 9.51
N PRO A 461 9.31 -5.97 10.59
CA PRO A 461 8.52 -6.58 11.66
C PRO A 461 7.32 -7.33 11.10
N ASP A 462 7.23 -8.61 11.37
CA ASP A 462 6.04 -9.43 11.23
C ASP A 462 5.63 -9.97 12.61
N VAL A 463 4.55 -10.73 12.66
CA VAL A 463 4.03 -11.25 13.92
C VAL A 463 5.04 -12.19 14.59
N GLU A 464 5.63 -13.10 13.83
CA GLU A 464 6.57 -14.10 14.36
C GLU A 464 7.86 -13.45 14.89
N ARG A 465 8.50 -12.61 14.09
CA ARG A 465 9.71 -11.87 14.49
C ARG A 465 9.47 -10.97 15.69
N THR A 466 8.30 -10.32 15.73
CA THR A 466 7.95 -9.43 16.85
C THR A 466 7.71 -10.23 18.14
N ILE A 467 7.06 -11.39 18.06
CA ILE A 467 6.91 -12.29 19.22
C ILE A 467 8.28 -12.77 19.71
N VAL A 468 9.15 -13.19 18.80
CA VAL A 468 10.53 -13.60 19.16
C VAL A 468 11.31 -12.45 19.80
N PHE A 469 11.18 -11.24 19.26
CA PHE A 469 11.77 -10.03 19.84
C PHE A 469 11.25 -9.79 21.27
N LEU A 470 9.95 -9.86 21.50
CA LEU A 470 9.36 -9.69 22.83
C LEU A 470 9.76 -10.81 23.80
N GLN A 471 9.83 -12.06 23.36
CA GLN A 471 10.26 -13.20 24.18
C GLN A 471 11.73 -13.10 24.63
N ARG A 472 12.62 -12.77 23.70
CA ARG A 472 14.05 -12.56 24.01
C ARG A 472 14.28 -11.33 24.92
N SER A 473 13.27 -10.52 25.07
CA SER A 473 13.29 -9.27 25.84
C SER A 473 12.67 -9.44 27.24
N ASN A 474 12.17 -10.63 27.57
CA ASN A 474 11.47 -10.96 28.83
C ASN A 474 12.28 -10.72 30.10
N GLU A 475 13.58 -10.48 30.00
CA GLU A 475 14.45 -10.14 31.15
C GLU A 475 14.37 -8.67 31.58
N GLY A 476 13.33 -7.94 31.15
CA GLY A 476 13.14 -6.51 31.48
C GLY A 476 14.13 -5.56 30.78
N GLN A 477 15.03 -6.10 29.98
CA GLN A 477 16.11 -5.33 29.34
C GLN A 477 15.61 -4.28 28.36
N ILE A 478 14.55 -4.56 27.55
CA ILE A 478 14.04 -3.58 26.60
C ILE A 478 13.30 -2.45 27.32
N TYR A 479 12.45 -2.77 28.28
CA TYR A 479 11.78 -1.76 29.09
C TYR A 479 12.79 -0.85 29.78
N LYS A 480 13.79 -1.44 30.46
CA LYS A 480 14.89 -0.70 31.07
C LYS A 480 15.64 0.15 30.06
N ARG A 481 15.93 -0.41 28.90
CA ARG A 481 16.65 0.31 27.83
C ARG A 481 15.86 1.50 27.31
N ILE A 482 14.55 1.35 27.07
CA ILE A 482 13.69 2.47 26.65
C ILE A 482 13.61 3.54 27.76
N SER A 483 13.57 3.14 29.05
CA SER A 483 13.53 4.08 30.16
C SER A 483 14.77 4.97 30.28
N GLU A 484 15.90 4.57 29.68
CA GLU A 484 17.09 5.42 29.59
C GLU A 484 16.89 6.60 28.61
N PHE A 485 15.98 6.49 27.64
CA PHE A 485 15.73 7.48 26.59
C PHE A 485 14.43 8.26 26.77
N VAL A 486 13.48 7.70 27.50
CA VAL A 486 12.16 8.31 27.75
C VAL A 486 11.90 8.27 29.26
N PRO A 487 11.57 9.41 29.92
CA PRO A 487 11.12 9.39 31.29
C PRO A 487 9.80 8.63 31.37
N LEU A 488 9.85 7.38 31.81
CA LEU A 488 8.67 6.57 32.02
C LEU A 488 7.97 7.05 33.32
N PRO A 489 6.63 7.12 33.36
CA PRO A 489 5.93 7.45 34.59
C PRO A 489 6.27 6.39 35.64
N ASN A 490 6.72 6.83 36.82
CA ASN A 490 6.86 5.93 37.96
C ASN A 490 5.52 5.26 38.18
N ALA A 491 5.49 3.97 38.44
CA ALA A 491 4.30 3.16 38.69
C ALA A 491 3.40 3.70 39.88
N SER A 492 3.85 4.71 40.56
CA SER A 492 3.19 5.37 41.70
C SER A 492 2.45 6.68 41.39
N ILE A 493 2.44 7.15 40.14
CA ILE A 493 1.64 8.33 39.77
C ILE A 493 0.41 7.85 38.99
N ASP A 494 -0.46 7.16 39.66
CA ASP A 494 -1.87 7.08 39.34
C ASP A 494 -2.50 8.44 39.55
N ALA A 495 -3.07 8.96 38.52
CA ALA A 495 -4.22 9.83 38.41
C ALA A 495 -4.05 10.83 37.27
N VAL A 496 -4.37 10.39 36.10
CA VAL A 496 -4.97 11.30 35.12
C VAL A 496 -6.22 11.89 35.79
N PRO A 497 -6.34 13.22 35.95
CA PRO A 497 -7.53 13.81 36.53
C PRO A 497 -8.71 13.39 35.64
N LYS A 498 -9.64 12.63 36.20
CA LYS A 498 -10.94 12.35 35.60
C LYS A 498 -11.57 13.70 35.27
N ARG A 499 -11.62 14.05 34.00
CA ARG A 499 -12.45 15.15 33.51
C ARG A 499 -13.86 14.84 34.00
N THR A 500 -14.30 15.60 34.99
CA THR A 500 -15.68 15.62 35.48
C THR A 500 -16.59 15.85 34.29
N ALA A 501 -17.34 14.82 33.94
CA ALA A 501 -18.40 14.91 32.94
C ALA A 501 -19.42 15.91 33.48
N LYS A 502 -19.46 17.12 32.93
CA LYS A 502 -20.58 18.03 33.12
C LYS A 502 -21.81 17.35 32.53
N ASN A 503 -22.73 16.99 33.41
CA ASN A 503 -24.07 16.54 33.09
C ASN A 503 -24.80 17.60 32.25
N GLU A 504 -24.79 17.47 30.94
CA GLU A 504 -25.78 18.13 30.09
C GLU A 504 -27.08 17.31 30.11
N LYS A 505 -28.05 17.87 30.81
CA LYS A 505 -29.43 17.39 30.80
C LYS A 505 -29.96 17.33 29.38
N ARG A 506 -30.02 16.14 28.79
CA ARG A 506 -30.77 15.88 27.56
C ARG A 506 -32.25 16.08 27.84
N ARG A 507 -32.83 17.18 27.32
CA ARG A 507 -34.26 17.37 27.17
C ARG A 507 -34.82 16.23 26.29
N LYS A 508 -35.78 15.49 26.82
CA LYS A 508 -36.66 14.58 26.06
C LYS A 508 -37.45 15.43 25.06
N VAL A 509 -37.23 15.23 23.78
CA VAL A 509 -38.14 15.64 22.71
C VAL A 509 -38.79 14.38 22.15
N GLY A 510 -40.12 14.49 21.96
CA GLY A 510 -41.02 13.38 21.71
C GLY A 510 -40.76 12.58 20.43
N LYS A 511 -41.24 11.35 20.49
CA LYS A 511 -41.48 10.50 19.35
C LYS A 511 -42.52 11.17 18.45
N ASP A 512 -42.21 11.28 17.17
CA ASP A 512 -43.13 10.99 16.08
C ASP A 512 -42.39 11.08 14.74
N ASP A 513 -42.74 10.14 13.85
CA ASP A 513 -42.46 10.09 12.42
C ASP A 513 -41.03 9.80 11.92
N ALA A 514 -40.73 8.50 11.83
CA ALA A 514 -39.67 7.99 10.98
C ALA A 514 -40.21 7.49 9.62
N PRO A 515 -39.72 7.97 8.48
CA PRO A 515 -40.04 7.36 7.20
C PRO A 515 -39.30 6.04 7.02
N LYS A 516 -40.02 5.03 6.54
CA LYS A 516 -39.53 3.69 6.18
C LYS A 516 -38.38 3.79 5.19
N ARG A 517 -37.19 3.40 5.61
CA ARG A 517 -36.03 3.17 4.72
C ARG A 517 -36.28 1.86 3.93
N GLN A 518 -36.43 1.99 2.63
CA GLN A 518 -36.30 0.86 1.71
C GLN A 518 -34.85 0.36 1.73
N ASN A 519 -34.67 -0.91 2.08
CA ASN A 519 -33.42 -1.63 1.94
C ASN A 519 -33.13 -1.87 0.47
N ILE A 520 -32.31 -1.04 -0.14
CA ILE A 520 -31.68 -1.35 -1.43
C ILE A 520 -30.39 -2.12 -1.09
N SER A 521 -30.46 -3.44 -1.20
CA SER A 521 -29.29 -4.30 -1.13
C SER A 521 -28.49 -4.18 -2.43
N THR A 522 -27.50 -3.31 -2.47
CA THR A 522 -26.50 -3.31 -3.54
C THR A 522 -25.50 -4.43 -3.28
N LYS A 523 -25.78 -5.62 -3.78
CA LYS A 523 -24.76 -6.65 -4.03
C LYS A 523 -23.95 -6.22 -5.26
N SER A 524 -22.89 -5.44 -5.07
CA SER A 524 -21.87 -5.26 -6.08
C SER A 524 -20.98 -6.50 -6.09
N SER A 525 -21.31 -7.51 -6.89
CA SER A 525 -20.36 -8.52 -7.29
C SER A 525 -19.45 -7.86 -8.35
N SER A 526 -18.19 -7.56 -7.99
CA SER A 526 -17.17 -7.22 -8.97
C SER A 526 -16.87 -8.47 -9.83
N ARG A 527 -17.69 -8.70 -10.85
CA ARG A 527 -17.32 -9.60 -11.95
C ARG A 527 -16.42 -8.79 -12.88
N ASN A 528 -15.27 -9.35 -13.24
CA ASN A 528 -14.37 -8.77 -14.22
C ASN A 528 -15.15 -8.45 -15.51
N PHE A 529 -14.73 -7.35 -16.15
CA PHE A 529 -15.37 -6.77 -17.33
C PHE A 529 -15.62 -7.79 -18.47
N PHE A 530 -14.73 -8.75 -18.67
CA PHE A 530 -14.76 -9.72 -19.76
C PHE A 530 -15.15 -11.16 -19.38
N ASP A 531 -15.63 -11.42 -18.17
CA ASP A 531 -16.14 -12.75 -17.81
C ASP A 531 -17.32 -13.21 -18.72
N VAL A 532 -17.91 -12.29 -19.47
CA VAL A 532 -18.98 -12.56 -20.45
C VAL A 532 -18.45 -13.03 -21.81
N LEU A 533 -17.18 -12.77 -22.12
CA LEU A 533 -16.58 -13.16 -23.42
C LEU A 533 -16.02 -14.59 -23.41
N SER A 534 -15.97 -15.24 -22.24
CA SER A 534 -15.53 -16.64 -22.09
C SER A 534 -16.68 -17.66 -22.19
N GLN A 535 -17.92 -17.21 -22.34
CA GLN A 535 -19.08 -18.03 -22.68
C GLN A 535 -19.36 -17.93 -24.18
#